data_4839a351ea09429e33480a927429a11b
#
_entry.id   4839a351ea09429e33480a927429a11b
#
_cell.length_a   1.000
_cell.length_b   1.000
_cell.length_c   1.000
_cell.angle_alpha   90.00
_cell.angle_beta   90.00
_cell.angle_gamma   90.00
#
_symmetry.space_group_name_H-M   'P 1'
#
loop_
_entity.id
_entity.type
_entity.pdbx_description
1 polymer ?
#
loop_
_entity_poly.entity_id
_entity_poly.type
_entity_poly.pdbx_seq_one_letter_code
_entity_poly.pdbx_strand_id
1 'polypeptide(L)'
;MPQTPIALYRQGNANSPRMDNVRPNKDIATFEEKNFIFVTTTLQDGTSPGGISTFATPGRGKNWWKLDPATDIPAQLKLVNDRENHWLWQPDEIMFLEDYKTALRQVGERLYRIS
;
A
#
# COMPACT_ATOMS: atom_id res chain seq x y z
N MET A 1 7.93 -6.04 -16.07
CA MET A 1 7.07 -5.73 -14.91
C MET A 1 7.85 -4.93 -13.89
N PRO A 2 7.31 -3.83 -13.35
CA PRO A 2 8.02 -3.06 -12.33
C PRO A 2 8.31 -3.90 -11.10
N GLN A 3 9.41 -3.62 -10.46
CA GLN A 3 9.83 -4.33 -9.24
C GLN A 3 10.21 -3.31 -8.18
N THR A 4 10.14 -3.74 -6.92
CA THR A 4 10.53 -2.88 -5.81
C THR A 4 12.04 -2.59 -5.89
N PRO A 5 12.44 -1.31 -5.77
CA PRO A 5 13.87 -0.95 -5.91
C PRO A 5 14.69 -1.23 -4.67
N ILE A 6 14.05 -1.36 -3.51
CA ILE A 6 14.71 -1.60 -2.22
C ILE A 6 13.83 -2.53 -1.39
N ALA A 7 14.38 -3.03 -0.29
CA ALA A 7 13.58 -3.73 0.71
C ALA A 7 12.62 -2.73 1.38
N LEU A 8 11.40 -3.15 1.64
CA LEU A 8 10.38 -2.33 2.28
C LEU A 8 9.83 -3.04 3.50
N TYR A 9 9.41 -2.25 4.48
CA TYR A 9 8.97 -2.75 5.78
C TYR A 9 7.62 -2.19 6.15
N ARG A 10 6.79 -3.02 6.78
CA ARG A 10 5.49 -2.60 7.27
C ARG A 10 5.24 -3.22 8.63
N GLN A 11 4.73 -2.42 9.56
CA GLN A 11 4.31 -2.92 10.86
C GLN A 11 2.86 -3.38 10.77
N GLY A 12 2.64 -4.64 11.10
CA GLY A 12 1.32 -5.23 11.12
C GLY A 12 1.02 -5.82 12.49
N ASN A 13 0.51 -7.05 12.51
CA ASN A 13 0.34 -7.81 13.75
C ASN A 13 1.15 -9.11 13.67
N ALA A 14 0.98 -10.00 14.64
CA ALA A 14 1.76 -11.24 14.69
C ALA A 14 1.46 -12.19 13.51
N ASN A 15 0.32 -12.03 12.85
CA ASN A 15 -0.17 -12.96 11.84
C ASN A 15 -0.25 -12.37 10.43
N SER A 16 -0.14 -11.04 10.30
CA SER A 16 -0.36 -10.37 9.02
C SER A 16 0.39 -9.04 8.95
N PRO A 17 0.94 -8.68 7.77
CA PRO A 17 1.49 -7.35 7.54
C PRO A 17 0.39 -6.29 7.39
N ARG A 18 -0.86 -6.67 7.28
CA ARG A 18 -2.02 -5.80 7.16
C ARG A 18 -1.92 -4.85 5.95
N MET A 19 -1.39 -5.33 4.85
CA MET A 19 -1.29 -4.52 3.63
C MET A 19 -2.65 -4.11 3.08
N ASP A 20 -3.67 -4.94 3.26
CA ASP A 20 -5.03 -4.69 2.79
C ASP A 20 -5.92 -3.97 3.81
N ASN A 21 -5.35 -3.49 4.91
CA ASN A 21 -6.08 -2.71 5.90
C ASN A 21 -6.17 -1.25 5.43
N VAL A 22 -7.12 -0.99 4.54
CA VAL A 22 -7.31 0.31 3.91
C VAL A 22 -8.41 1.08 4.63
N ARG A 23 -8.09 2.28 5.12
CA ARG A 23 -9.05 3.16 5.77
C ARG A 23 -9.50 4.23 4.77
N PRO A 24 -10.77 4.20 4.32
CA PRO A 24 -11.25 5.18 3.35
C PRO A 24 -11.05 6.61 3.82
N ASN A 25 -10.58 7.46 2.91
CA ASN A 25 -10.31 8.88 3.12
C ASN A 25 -9.29 9.19 4.22
N LYS A 26 -8.63 8.17 4.79
CA LYS A 26 -7.47 8.32 5.68
C LYS A 26 -6.19 7.83 5.00
N ASP A 27 -6.23 6.61 4.49
CA ASP A 27 -5.09 6.03 3.79
C ASP A 27 -5.09 6.36 2.30
N ILE A 28 -6.28 6.45 1.71
CA ILE A 28 -6.46 6.69 0.28
C ILE A 28 -7.78 7.45 0.05
N ALA A 29 -7.82 8.29 -0.97
CA ALA A 29 -9.05 8.97 -1.35
C ALA A 29 -10.06 7.97 -1.89
N THR A 30 -11.31 8.07 -1.45
CA THR A 30 -12.39 7.23 -1.95
C THR A 30 -13.58 8.07 -2.36
N PHE A 31 -14.39 7.55 -3.27
CA PHE A 31 -15.68 8.12 -3.61
C PHE A 31 -16.67 6.99 -3.91
N GLU A 32 -17.93 7.26 -3.74
CA GLU A 32 -18.99 6.29 -3.99
C GLU A 32 -19.79 6.68 -5.22
N GLU A 33 -20.07 5.69 -6.06
CA GLU A 33 -20.91 5.88 -7.24
C GLU A 33 -21.69 4.60 -7.48
N LYS A 34 -23.01 4.72 -7.62
CA LYS A 34 -23.92 3.59 -7.89
C LYS A 34 -23.74 2.43 -6.89
N ASN A 35 -23.57 2.76 -5.62
CA ASN A 35 -23.39 1.81 -4.51
C ASN A 35 -22.04 1.08 -4.52
N PHE A 36 -21.10 1.52 -5.35
CA PHE A 36 -19.72 0.98 -5.34
C PHE A 36 -18.76 2.03 -4.80
N ILE A 37 -17.77 1.57 -4.05
CA ILE A 37 -16.72 2.44 -3.53
C ILE A 37 -15.47 2.30 -4.42
N PHE A 38 -15.00 3.46 -4.90
CA PHE A 38 -13.80 3.55 -5.73
C PHE A 38 -12.67 4.21 -4.96
N VAL A 39 -11.45 3.88 -5.34
CA VAL A 39 -10.25 4.56 -4.85
C VAL A 39 -9.64 5.39 -5.98
N THR A 40 -9.03 6.51 -5.60
CA THR A 40 -8.34 7.40 -6.52
C THR A 40 -7.09 7.95 -5.85
N THR A 41 -6.11 8.38 -6.65
CA THR A 41 -4.85 8.88 -6.13
C THR A 41 -4.92 10.33 -5.68
N THR A 42 -5.94 11.08 -6.12
CA THR A 42 -6.02 12.51 -5.86
C THR A 42 -7.44 12.90 -5.49
N LEU A 43 -7.58 13.68 -4.41
CA LEU A 43 -8.85 14.27 -4.03
C LEU A 43 -9.23 15.39 -5.00
N GLN A 44 -10.50 15.84 -4.95
CA GLN A 44 -11.01 16.91 -5.80
C GLN A 44 -10.25 18.22 -5.61
N ASP A 45 -9.70 18.46 -4.43
CA ASP A 45 -8.92 19.66 -4.13
C ASP A 45 -7.46 19.56 -4.62
N GLY A 46 -7.10 18.47 -5.29
CA GLY A 46 -5.76 18.26 -5.81
C GLY A 46 -4.77 17.64 -4.84
N THR A 47 -5.17 17.41 -3.59
CA THR A 47 -4.29 16.74 -2.62
C THR A 47 -4.37 15.23 -2.76
N SER A 48 -3.29 14.56 -2.36
CA SER A 48 -3.23 13.10 -2.36
C SER A 48 -3.06 12.60 -0.92
N PRO A 49 -3.99 11.82 -0.38
CA PRO A 49 -3.83 11.22 0.95
C PRO A 49 -2.77 10.13 0.98
N GLY A 50 -2.28 9.70 -0.15
CA GLY A 50 -1.11 8.85 -0.22
C GLY A 50 -1.35 7.42 -0.68
N GLY A 51 -1.92 6.59 0.12
CA GLY A 51 -2.01 5.15 -0.11
C GLY A 51 -1.51 4.38 1.10
N ILE A 52 -1.26 3.10 0.93
CA ILE A 52 -0.79 2.24 2.03
C ILE A 52 0.71 2.45 2.23
N SER A 53 1.10 2.72 3.46
CA SER A 53 2.48 3.08 3.81
C SER A 53 3.36 1.86 4.02
N THR A 54 4.56 1.95 3.46
CA THR A 54 5.70 1.09 3.80
C THR A 54 6.91 1.98 4.02
N PHE A 55 7.97 1.42 4.59
CA PHE A 55 9.14 2.20 4.99
C PHE A 55 10.42 1.52 4.51
N ALA A 56 11.45 2.32 4.26
CA ALA A 56 12.76 1.79 3.83
C ALA A 56 13.50 1.08 4.96
N THR A 57 13.15 1.36 6.23
CA THR A 57 13.71 0.70 7.40
C THR A 57 12.62 0.44 8.42
N PRO A 58 12.72 -0.64 9.22
CA PRO A 58 11.77 -0.85 10.30
C PRO A 58 11.96 0.20 11.40
N GLY A 59 10.87 0.51 12.09
CA GLY A 59 10.88 1.43 13.20
C GLY A 59 10.86 0.72 14.54
N ARG A 60 10.28 1.40 15.55
CA ARG A 60 10.17 0.89 16.90
C ARG A 60 9.08 -0.17 17.01
N GLY A 61 9.18 -1.00 18.04
CA GLY A 61 8.18 -2.00 18.34
C GLY A 61 8.41 -3.31 17.60
N LYS A 62 7.42 -4.17 17.66
CA LYS A 62 7.48 -5.51 17.09
C LYS A 62 6.45 -5.68 15.98
N ASN A 63 6.40 -6.88 15.41
CA ASN A 63 5.49 -7.24 14.32
C ASN A 63 5.83 -6.49 13.04
N TRP A 64 7.11 -6.34 12.76
CA TRP A 64 7.58 -5.80 11.50
C TRP A 64 7.69 -6.91 10.47
N TRP A 65 7.28 -6.58 9.26
CA TRP A 65 7.26 -7.47 8.10
C TRP A 65 8.13 -6.87 7.01
N LYS A 66 8.86 -7.72 6.30
CA LYS A 66 9.80 -7.28 5.26
C LYS A 66 9.37 -7.78 3.89
N LEU A 67 9.48 -6.91 2.90
CA LEU A 67 9.33 -7.23 1.48
C LEU A 67 10.71 -7.11 0.84
N ASP A 68 11.17 -8.16 0.20
CA ASP A 68 12.49 -8.16 -0.44
C ASP A 68 12.53 -7.18 -1.63
N PRO A 69 13.74 -6.62 -1.93
CA PRO A 69 13.90 -5.87 -3.17
C PRO A 69 13.67 -6.76 -4.39
N ALA A 70 13.36 -6.14 -5.50
CA ALA A 70 13.05 -6.84 -6.76
C ALA A 70 11.81 -7.75 -6.66
N THR A 71 10.85 -7.39 -5.79
CA THR A 71 9.54 -8.03 -5.76
C THR A 71 8.66 -7.41 -6.85
N ASP A 72 7.98 -8.25 -7.61
CA ASP A 72 7.09 -7.78 -8.66
C ASP A 72 5.94 -6.94 -8.09
N ILE A 73 5.70 -5.78 -8.70
CA ILE A 73 4.59 -4.90 -8.33
C ILE A 73 3.39 -5.25 -9.22
N PRO A 74 2.24 -5.63 -8.63
CA PRO A 74 1.05 -5.89 -9.43
C PRO A 74 0.69 -4.72 -10.35
N ALA A 75 0.18 -5.03 -11.54
CA ALA A 75 -0.14 -4.01 -12.55
C ALA A 75 -1.16 -2.97 -12.05
N GLN A 76 -2.01 -3.35 -11.09
CA GLN A 76 -3.03 -2.47 -10.50
C GLN A 76 -2.44 -1.43 -9.56
N LEU A 77 -1.18 -1.58 -9.17
CA LEU A 77 -0.54 -0.73 -8.17
C LEU A 77 0.62 0.03 -8.75
N LYS A 78 0.95 1.15 -8.11
CA LYS A 78 2.20 1.86 -8.31
C LYS A 78 2.82 2.16 -6.96
N LEU A 79 4.14 2.15 -6.91
CA LEU A 79 4.92 2.43 -5.71
C LEU A 79 5.53 3.81 -5.85
N VAL A 80 5.29 4.68 -4.87
CA VAL A 80 5.73 6.07 -4.91
C VAL A 80 6.54 6.38 -3.66
N ASN A 81 7.76 6.90 -3.85
CA ASN A 81 8.54 7.43 -2.75
C ASN A 81 8.19 8.91 -2.57
N ASP A 82 7.37 9.22 -1.58
CA ASP A 82 6.91 10.59 -1.35
C ASP A 82 7.86 11.40 -0.47
N ARG A 83 8.69 10.73 0.32
CA ARG A 83 9.74 11.35 1.13
C ARG A 83 10.68 10.26 1.64
N GLU A 84 11.87 10.64 2.03
CA GLU A 84 13.05 9.81 2.35
C GLU A 84 12.78 8.32 2.64
N ASN A 85 12.23 8.02 3.81
CA ASN A 85 12.04 6.66 4.29
C ASN A 85 10.63 6.11 3.99
N HIS A 86 9.77 6.92 3.36
CA HIS A 86 8.35 6.63 3.22
C HIS A 86 7.99 6.26 1.79
N TRP A 87 7.37 5.11 1.61
CA TRP A 87 6.97 4.59 0.31
C TRP A 87 5.49 4.22 0.35
N LEU A 88 4.74 4.74 -0.63
CA LEU A 88 3.29 4.57 -0.70
C LEU A 88 2.91 3.63 -1.84
N TRP A 89 1.97 2.74 -1.55
CA TRP A 89 1.35 1.86 -2.52
C TRP A 89 0.03 2.46 -2.93
N GLN A 90 -0.05 2.93 -4.17
CA GLN A 90 -1.22 3.62 -4.71
C GLN A 90 -1.87 2.79 -5.81
N PRO A 91 -3.18 2.99 -6.05
CA PRO A 91 -3.79 2.41 -7.25
C PRO A 91 -3.18 3.07 -8.49
N ASP A 92 -2.92 2.30 -9.52
CA ASP A 92 -2.34 2.82 -10.76
C ASP A 92 -3.34 3.71 -11.52
N GLU A 93 -4.62 3.42 -11.35
CA GLU A 93 -5.72 4.21 -11.88
C GLU A 93 -6.93 4.11 -10.96
N ILE A 94 -7.99 4.85 -11.25
CA ILE A 94 -9.24 4.73 -10.48
C ILE A 94 -9.74 3.29 -10.61
N MET A 95 -10.06 2.66 -9.49
CA MET A 95 -10.54 1.29 -9.43
C MET A 95 -11.46 1.08 -8.24
N PHE A 96 -12.15 -0.05 -8.20
CA PHE A 96 -12.92 -0.43 -7.02
C PHE A 96 -12.01 -0.60 -5.81
N LEU A 97 -12.51 -0.18 -4.65
CA LEU A 97 -11.78 -0.38 -3.38
C LEU A 97 -11.40 -1.84 -3.18
N GLU A 98 -12.31 -2.77 -3.49
CA GLU A 98 -12.03 -4.19 -3.30
C GLU A 98 -10.93 -4.69 -4.24
N ASP A 99 -10.82 -4.17 -5.45
CA ASP A 99 -9.74 -4.51 -6.37
C ASP A 99 -8.40 -4.00 -5.86
N TYR A 100 -8.38 -2.79 -5.30
CA TYR A 100 -7.20 -2.23 -4.68
C TYR A 100 -6.75 -3.09 -3.49
N LYS A 101 -7.68 -3.48 -2.62
CA LYS A 101 -7.38 -4.33 -1.48
C LYS A 101 -6.86 -5.71 -1.92
N THR A 102 -7.43 -6.28 -2.97
CA THR A 102 -6.97 -7.56 -3.51
C THR A 102 -5.53 -7.48 -4.00
N ALA A 103 -5.19 -6.41 -4.74
CA ALA A 103 -3.82 -6.21 -5.19
C ALA A 103 -2.85 -6.03 -4.02
N LEU A 104 -3.24 -5.26 -3.00
CA LEU A 104 -2.43 -5.10 -1.79
C LEU A 104 -2.25 -6.42 -1.04
N ARG A 105 -3.27 -7.26 -1.01
CA ARG A 105 -3.19 -8.58 -0.38
C ARG A 105 -2.18 -9.46 -1.10
N GLN A 106 -2.10 -9.38 -2.42
CA GLN A 106 -1.09 -10.10 -3.20
C GLN A 106 0.32 -9.68 -2.80
N VAL A 107 0.55 -8.39 -2.60
CA VAL A 107 1.84 -7.90 -2.09
C VAL A 107 2.07 -8.41 -0.67
N GLY A 108 1.03 -8.38 0.16
CA GLY A 108 1.10 -8.85 1.54
C GLY A 108 1.56 -10.31 1.66
N GLU A 109 1.19 -11.14 0.69
CA GLU A 109 1.62 -12.55 0.67
C GLU A 109 3.11 -12.72 0.48
N ARG A 110 3.80 -11.70 -0.04
CA ARG A 110 5.24 -11.70 -0.25
C ARG A 110 6.02 -11.15 0.94
N LEU A 111 5.35 -10.52 1.90
CA LEU A 111 6.01 -10.04 3.10
C LEU A 111 6.17 -11.19 4.10
N TYR A 112 7.27 -11.16 4.86
CA TYR A 112 7.51 -12.11 5.93
C TYR A 112 7.91 -11.39 7.20
N ARG A 113 7.52 -11.92 8.33
CA ARG A 113 7.75 -11.28 9.63
C ARG A 113 9.21 -11.43 10.06
N ILE A 114 9.81 -10.34 10.51
CA ILE A 114 11.20 -10.30 10.95
C ILE A 114 11.36 -9.97 12.44
N SER A 115 10.25 -9.63 13.12
CA SER A 115 10.38 -9.32 14.55
C SER A 115 9.17 -9.73 15.37
#